data_37d6216dffd6d123643e77917de96284
#
_entry.id   37d6216dffd6d123643e77917de96284
#
_cell.length_a   1.000
_cell.length_b   1.000
_cell.length_c   1.000
_cell.angle_alpha   90.00
_cell.angle_beta   90.00
_cell.angle_gamma   90.00
#
_symmetry.space_group_name_H-M   'P 1'
#
loop_
_entity.id
_entity.type
_entity.pdbx_description
1 polymer ?
#
loop_
_entity_poly.entity_id
_entity_poly.type
_entity_poly.pdbx_seq_one_letter_code
_entity_poly.pdbx_strand_id
1 'polypeptide(L)'
;MEEKEVVAAPVAEETPAPAETPNNGERRDRRPRGDRRGLKGGDKRERRDRRDEPKEFEERVVFINRVSKTVKGGRRMKFTALVVIGDRKGRYGFALGKAAEVPDAIKKATESAKKNLFKLHLVKGNTISHEVVGKFGACNVYLKPAPEGTGVIAGGPVRAVLELAGVQNVCSKVYGSRAPINIVRAVNQGLESLKSYKETRALRSKE
;
A
#
# COMPACT_ATOMS: atom_id res chain seq x y z
N MET A 1 37.74 52.95 5.36
CA MET A 1 36.77 54.02 5.08
C MET A 1 36.03 53.62 3.83
N GLU A 2 34.81 53.12 4.01
CA GLU A 2 33.78 53.16 2.97
C GLU A 2 32.51 52.61 3.64
N GLU A 3 31.51 53.44 3.58
CA GLU A 3 30.27 53.36 4.33
C GLU A 3 29.32 52.34 3.72
N LYS A 4 28.64 51.56 4.57
CA LYS A 4 27.54 50.65 4.19
C LYS A 4 26.23 51.41 4.19
N GLU A 5 25.63 51.60 3.04
CA GLU A 5 24.25 52.04 2.87
C GLU A 5 23.28 50.95 3.25
N VAL A 6 22.37 51.27 4.17
CA VAL A 6 21.24 50.47 4.59
C VAL A 6 20.04 50.86 3.74
N VAL A 7 19.58 49.95 2.87
CA VAL A 7 18.36 50.15 2.06
C VAL A 7 17.15 49.58 2.82
N ALA A 8 16.19 50.49 3.08
CA ALA A 8 14.93 50.23 3.77
C ALA A 8 13.97 49.38 2.95
N ALA A 9 13.20 48.52 3.64
CA ALA A 9 12.10 47.73 3.10
C ALA A 9 10.85 48.60 2.83
N PRO A 10 10.06 48.30 1.75
CA PRO A 10 8.81 49.02 1.51
C PRO A 10 7.63 48.39 2.27
N VAL A 11 6.77 49.29 2.71
CA VAL A 11 5.54 49.15 3.48
C VAL A 11 4.48 48.30 2.77
N ALA A 12 3.75 47.51 3.55
CA ALA A 12 2.60 46.70 3.14
C ALA A 12 1.42 47.57 2.68
N GLU A 13 0.86 47.27 1.54
CA GLU A 13 -0.36 47.84 0.98
C GLU A 13 -1.58 47.03 1.44
N GLU A 14 -2.55 47.71 2.06
CA GLU A 14 -3.83 47.17 2.54
C GLU A 14 -4.74 46.83 1.34
N THR A 15 -5.32 45.61 1.33
CA THR A 15 -6.36 45.23 0.39
C THR A 15 -7.75 45.59 0.94
N PRO A 16 -8.64 46.22 0.18
CA PRO A 16 -10.01 46.52 0.63
C PRO A 16 -10.92 45.27 0.58
N ALA A 17 -11.85 45.21 1.56
CA ALA A 17 -12.90 44.20 1.69
C ALA A 17 -13.94 44.29 0.57
N PRO A 18 -14.54 43.19 0.12
CA PRO A 18 -15.61 43.21 -0.88
C PRO A 18 -16.96 43.58 -0.27
N ALA A 19 -17.68 44.46 -1.01
CA ALA A 19 -18.97 45.03 -0.69
C ALA A 19 -20.11 43.98 -0.65
N GLU A 20 -21.04 44.19 0.28
CA GLU A 20 -22.31 43.50 0.42
C GLU A 20 -23.25 43.77 -0.75
N THR A 21 -23.87 42.73 -1.32
CA THR A 21 -24.96 42.85 -2.27
C THR A 21 -26.31 42.60 -1.58
N PRO A 22 -27.36 43.38 -1.90
CA PRO A 22 -28.63 43.30 -1.20
C PRO A 22 -29.48 42.12 -1.63
N ASN A 23 -30.08 41.51 -0.62
CA ASN A 23 -31.08 40.46 -0.65
C ASN A 23 -32.39 40.98 -1.30
N ASN A 24 -32.79 40.42 -2.43
CA ASN A 24 -34.13 40.66 -2.99
C ASN A 24 -34.95 39.37 -2.88
N GLY A 25 -35.94 39.39 -1.99
CA GLY A 25 -36.82 38.29 -1.72
C GLY A 25 -37.91 38.15 -2.80
N GLU A 26 -38.06 36.94 -3.32
CA GLU A 26 -39.27 36.53 -3.98
C GLU A 26 -39.81 35.25 -3.32
N ARG A 27 -41.03 35.42 -2.81
CA ARG A 27 -41.88 34.37 -2.23
C ARG A 27 -42.36 33.44 -3.34
N ARG A 28 -42.05 32.14 -3.26
CA ARG A 28 -42.76 31.10 -4.07
C ARG A 28 -43.19 29.94 -3.17
N ASP A 29 -44.48 29.86 -3.07
CA ASP A 29 -45.41 28.77 -2.83
C ASP A 29 -45.01 27.50 -2.06
N ARG A 30 -45.72 27.38 -0.94
CA ARG A 30 -45.85 26.19 -0.10
C ARG A 30 -46.61 25.10 -0.87
N ARG A 31 -45.96 23.97 -1.15
CA ARG A 31 -46.62 22.70 -1.46
C ARG A 31 -46.62 21.80 -0.22
N PRO A 32 -47.71 21.05 0.06
CA PRO A 32 -47.91 20.32 1.30
C PRO A 32 -47.00 19.06 1.36
N ARG A 33 -46.40 18.84 2.53
CA ARG A 33 -45.63 17.62 2.88
C ARG A 33 -46.56 16.43 2.96
N GLY A 34 -46.49 15.54 1.96
CA GLY A 34 -47.04 14.19 2.03
C GLY A 34 -46.24 13.35 3.03
N ASP A 35 -46.96 12.78 3.97
CA ASP A 35 -46.51 11.77 4.93
C ASP A 35 -45.84 10.57 4.20
N ARG A 36 -44.54 10.36 4.42
CA ARG A 36 -43.88 9.09 4.17
C ARG A 36 -43.22 8.64 5.47
N ARG A 37 -44.06 8.20 6.42
CA ARG A 37 -43.68 7.25 7.46
C ARG A 37 -43.50 5.89 6.76
N GLY A 38 -42.34 5.31 6.81
CA GLY A 38 -42.15 3.94 6.40
C GLY A 38 -40.68 3.57 6.14
N LEU A 39 -40.08 2.84 7.08
CA LEU A 39 -38.99 1.88 6.90
C LEU A 39 -37.58 2.45 6.63
N LYS A 40 -36.91 2.91 7.68
CA LYS A 40 -35.45 2.89 7.80
C LYS A 40 -35.02 2.35 9.14
N GLY A 41 -35.14 1.06 9.33
CA GLY A 41 -34.73 0.36 10.56
C GLY A 41 -33.87 -0.88 10.37
N GLY A 42 -33.44 -1.21 9.12
CA GLY A 42 -32.78 -2.48 8.83
C GLY A 42 -31.26 -2.48 8.62
N ASP A 43 -30.64 -1.33 8.37
CA ASP A 43 -29.28 -1.33 7.79
C ASP A 43 -28.14 -0.97 8.79
N LYS A 44 -28.44 -0.82 10.08
CA LYS A 44 -27.42 -0.49 11.09
C LYS A 44 -26.86 -1.71 11.83
N ARG A 45 -27.57 -2.85 11.80
CA ARG A 45 -27.13 -4.08 12.52
C ARG A 45 -26.16 -4.91 11.68
N GLU A 46 -26.33 -5.01 10.35
CA GLU A 46 -25.42 -5.76 9.48
C GLU A 46 -24.02 -5.13 9.34
N ARG A 47 -23.83 -3.85 9.66
CA ARG A 47 -22.51 -3.21 9.61
C ARG A 47 -21.64 -3.46 10.85
N ARG A 48 -22.21 -3.96 11.96
CA ARG A 48 -21.46 -4.27 13.19
C ARG A 48 -20.86 -5.65 13.17
N ASP A 49 -21.51 -6.63 12.57
CA ASP A 49 -21.06 -8.03 12.56
C ASP A 49 -19.90 -8.31 11.58
N ARG A 50 -19.61 -7.41 10.63
CA ARG A 50 -18.45 -7.54 9.73
C ARG A 50 -17.10 -7.14 10.34
N ARG A 51 -17.08 -6.69 11.61
CA ARG A 51 -15.83 -6.27 12.27
C ARG A 51 -15.12 -7.39 13.02
N ASP A 52 -15.80 -8.49 13.30
CA ASP A 52 -15.32 -9.58 14.15
C ASP A 52 -15.09 -10.91 13.41
N GLU A 53 -15.17 -10.94 12.06
CA GLU A 53 -14.68 -12.09 11.31
C GLU A 53 -13.17 -12.21 11.55
N PRO A 54 -12.66 -13.39 11.97
CA PRO A 54 -11.23 -13.58 12.15
C PRO A 54 -10.55 -13.24 10.85
N LYS A 55 -9.70 -12.21 10.87
CA LYS A 55 -8.92 -11.81 9.69
C LYS A 55 -8.00 -12.95 9.34
N GLU A 56 -8.35 -13.75 8.34
CA GLU A 56 -7.51 -14.86 7.85
C GLU A 56 -6.13 -14.38 7.40
N PHE A 57 -5.99 -13.08 7.10
CA PHE A 57 -4.76 -12.48 6.61
C PHE A 57 -4.37 -11.29 7.48
N GLU A 58 -3.12 -11.25 7.90
CA GLU A 58 -2.51 -10.05 8.44
C GLU A 58 -2.18 -9.08 7.30
N GLU A 59 -2.34 -7.78 7.56
CA GLU A 59 -2.05 -6.72 6.60
C GLU A 59 -0.96 -5.79 7.12
N ARG A 60 -0.02 -5.42 6.25
CA ARG A 60 1.02 -4.44 6.55
C ARG A 60 1.13 -3.41 5.44
N VAL A 61 1.01 -2.15 5.81
CA VAL A 61 1.26 -1.02 4.90
C VAL A 61 2.77 -0.82 4.80
N VAL A 62 3.31 -0.96 3.58
CA VAL A 62 4.73 -0.81 3.30
C VAL A 62 5.09 0.65 3.05
N PHE A 63 4.28 1.34 2.25
CA PHE A 63 4.56 2.72 1.87
C PHE A 63 3.30 3.47 1.44
N ILE A 64 3.21 4.76 1.80
CA ILE A 64 2.13 5.67 1.39
C ILE A 64 2.74 6.86 0.69
N ASN A 65 2.24 7.19 -0.51
CA ASN A 65 2.66 8.34 -1.28
C ASN A 65 1.47 9.25 -1.61
N ARG A 66 1.72 10.56 -1.57
CA ARG A 66 0.82 11.55 -2.16
C ARG A 66 1.22 11.77 -3.61
N VAL A 67 0.30 11.51 -4.54
CA VAL A 67 0.49 11.71 -5.97
C VAL A 67 -0.41 12.83 -6.47
N SER A 68 0.07 13.63 -7.40
CA SER A 68 -0.69 14.74 -7.98
C SER A 68 -0.70 14.67 -9.50
N LYS A 69 -1.80 15.14 -10.10
CA LYS A 69 -1.93 15.37 -11.53
C LYS A 69 -2.29 16.82 -11.73
N THR A 70 -1.48 17.54 -12.49
CA THR A 70 -1.78 18.92 -12.90
C THR A 70 -2.82 18.88 -14.02
N VAL A 71 -3.88 19.66 -13.87
CA VAL A 71 -4.99 19.80 -14.82
C VAL A 71 -5.28 21.29 -15.00
N LYS A 72 -6.08 21.66 -16.02
CA LYS A 72 -6.61 23.02 -16.16
C LYS A 72 -7.39 23.38 -14.87
N GLY A 73 -7.08 24.48 -14.23
CA GLY A 73 -7.67 24.90 -12.95
C GLY A 73 -6.93 24.43 -11.68
N GLY A 74 -5.81 23.68 -11.77
CA GLY A 74 -4.99 23.34 -10.61
C GLY A 74 -4.47 21.91 -10.55
N ARG A 75 -4.13 21.43 -9.33
CA ARG A 75 -3.57 20.09 -9.09
C ARG A 75 -4.60 19.21 -8.41
N ARG A 76 -4.92 18.05 -9.00
CA ARG A 76 -5.71 17.02 -8.34
C ARG A 76 -4.78 16.06 -7.61
N MET A 77 -4.92 16.00 -6.27
CA MET A 77 -4.11 15.13 -5.42
C MET A 77 -4.86 13.83 -5.12
N LYS A 78 -4.09 12.73 -4.98
CA LYS A 78 -4.56 11.42 -4.51
C LYS A 78 -3.49 10.77 -3.66
N PHE A 79 -3.90 9.81 -2.83
CA PHE A 79 -2.98 8.98 -2.06
C PHE A 79 -2.86 7.60 -2.69
N THR A 80 -1.65 7.05 -2.61
CA THR A 80 -1.34 5.70 -3.09
C THR A 80 -0.74 4.92 -1.94
N ALA A 81 -1.32 3.78 -1.60
CA ALA A 81 -0.83 2.88 -0.56
C ALA A 81 -0.36 1.56 -1.18
N LEU A 82 0.86 1.13 -0.83
CA LEU A 82 1.39 -0.20 -1.11
C LEU A 82 1.16 -1.06 0.12
N VAL A 83 0.34 -2.10 -0.02
CA VAL A 83 -0.04 -3.01 1.07
C VAL A 83 0.39 -4.42 0.71
N VAL A 84 0.90 -5.14 1.69
CA VAL A 84 1.19 -6.57 1.64
C VAL A 84 0.29 -7.26 2.65
N ILE A 85 -0.25 -8.41 2.28
CA ILE A 85 -1.05 -9.28 3.14
C ILE A 85 -0.45 -10.68 3.19
N GLY A 86 -0.68 -11.42 4.24
CA GLY A 86 -0.25 -12.81 4.34
C GLY A 86 -0.86 -13.54 5.53
N ASP A 87 -0.80 -14.86 5.50
CA ASP A 87 -1.31 -15.76 6.55
C ASP A 87 -0.20 -16.36 7.43
N ARG A 88 1.06 -15.99 7.17
CA ARG A 88 2.25 -16.60 7.78
C ARG A 88 2.39 -18.11 7.56
N LYS A 89 1.61 -18.69 6.63
CA LYS A 89 1.59 -20.12 6.30
C LYS A 89 2.01 -20.40 4.85
N GLY A 90 2.76 -19.48 4.25
CA GLY A 90 3.22 -19.58 2.87
C GLY A 90 2.30 -18.91 1.85
N ARG A 91 1.21 -18.26 2.26
CA ARG A 91 0.38 -17.47 1.34
C ARG A 91 0.57 -15.99 1.62
N TYR A 92 0.85 -15.24 0.60
CA TYR A 92 1.01 -13.79 0.68
C TYR A 92 0.47 -13.12 -0.59
N GLY A 93 0.18 -11.85 -0.51
CA GLY A 93 -0.25 -11.04 -1.65
C GLY A 93 0.17 -9.60 -1.47
N PHE A 94 0.29 -8.87 -2.55
CA PHE A 94 0.56 -7.44 -2.49
C PHE A 94 -0.22 -6.69 -3.55
N ALA A 95 -0.58 -5.46 -3.25
CA ALA A 95 -1.23 -4.58 -4.22
C ALA A 95 -0.99 -3.11 -3.93
N LEU A 96 -1.21 -2.30 -4.96
CA LEU A 96 -1.16 -0.86 -4.92
C LEU A 96 -2.58 -0.30 -5.04
N GLY A 97 -3.06 0.37 -3.99
CA GLY A 97 -4.34 1.08 -3.97
C GLY A 97 -4.16 2.58 -4.19
N LYS A 98 -5.12 3.23 -4.87
CA LYS A 98 -5.13 4.67 -5.08
C LYS A 98 -6.52 5.24 -4.83
N ALA A 99 -6.63 6.23 -3.93
CA ALA A 99 -7.88 6.90 -3.58
C ALA A 99 -7.68 8.38 -3.26
N ALA A 100 -8.76 9.11 -2.98
CA ALA A 100 -8.71 10.49 -2.53
C ALA A 100 -8.18 10.59 -1.10
N GLU A 101 -8.55 9.63 -0.25
CA GLU A 101 -8.16 9.52 1.15
C GLU A 101 -7.22 8.32 1.39
N VAL A 102 -6.42 8.40 2.46
CA VAL A 102 -5.48 7.32 2.83
C VAL A 102 -6.21 6.03 3.24
N PRO A 103 -7.23 6.04 4.12
CA PRO A 103 -7.90 4.82 4.56
C PRO A 103 -8.57 4.09 3.38
N ASP A 104 -9.15 4.81 2.44
CA ASP A 104 -9.76 4.21 1.24
C ASP A 104 -8.71 3.62 0.29
N ALA A 105 -7.52 4.25 0.18
CA ALA A 105 -6.41 3.71 -0.60
C ALA A 105 -5.93 2.38 0.00
N ILE A 106 -5.83 2.28 1.33
CA ILE A 106 -5.45 1.06 2.05
C ILE A 106 -6.50 -0.04 1.84
N LYS A 107 -7.79 0.23 2.07
CA LYS A 107 -8.88 -0.74 1.85
C LYS A 107 -8.88 -1.29 0.43
N LYS A 108 -8.76 -0.42 -0.56
CA LYS A 108 -8.69 -0.81 -1.97
C LYS A 108 -7.46 -1.66 -2.29
N ALA A 109 -6.30 -1.33 -1.69
CA ALA A 109 -5.09 -2.14 -1.82
C ALA A 109 -5.27 -3.52 -1.21
N THR A 110 -5.80 -3.62 0.02
CA THR A 110 -6.07 -4.89 0.70
C THR A 110 -7.03 -5.79 -0.09
N GLU A 111 -8.12 -5.25 -0.62
CA GLU A 111 -9.06 -6.00 -1.47
C GLU A 111 -8.40 -6.51 -2.75
N SER A 112 -7.57 -5.69 -3.39
CA SER A 112 -6.82 -6.09 -4.58
C SER A 112 -5.75 -7.14 -4.27
N ALA A 113 -5.09 -7.04 -3.12
CA ALA A 113 -4.09 -8.02 -2.68
C ALA A 113 -4.72 -9.40 -2.35
N LYS A 114 -5.92 -9.41 -1.75
CA LYS A 114 -6.69 -10.65 -1.51
C LYS A 114 -7.07 -11.40 -2.79
N LYS A 115 -7.20 -10.70 -3.92
CA LYS A 115 -7.46 -11.31 -5.23
C LYS A 115 -6.21 -11.92 -5.87
N ASN A 116 -5.04 -11.39 -5.54
CA ASN A 116 -3.75 -11.77 -6.10
C ASN A 116 -2.88 -12.41 -5.02
N LEU A 117 -3.20 -13.65 -4.65
CA LEU A 117 -2.45 -14.41 -3.66
C LEU A 117 -1.43 -15.33 -4.34
N PHE A 118 -0.22 -15.31 -3.83
CA PHE A 118 0.90 -16.17 -4.21
C PHE A 118 1.13 -17.24 -3.15
N LYS A 119 1.62 -18.39 -3.55
CA LYS A 119 1.98 -19.50 -2.66
C LYS A 119 3.48 -19.70 -2.66
N LEU A 120 4.06 -19.78 -1.48
CA LEU A 120 5.46 -20.07 -1.26
C LEU A 120 5.61 -21.47 -0.63
N HIS A 121 6.53 -22.27 -1.13
CA HIS A 121 6.90 -23.53 -0.54
C HIS A 121 8.00 -23.32 0.52
N LEU A 122 7.62 -23.36 1.80
CA LEU A 122 8.56 -23.28 2.91
C LEU A 122 9.25 -24.64 3.13
N VAL A 123 10.52 -24.61 3.43
CA VAL A 123 11.34 -25.77 3.81
C VAL A 123 11.39 -25.88 5.34
N LYS A 124 11.86 -27.01 5.88
CA LYS A 124 12.09 -27.21 7.31
C LYS A 124 12.85 -26.01 7.91
N GLY A 125 12.37 -25.51 9.07
CA GLY A 125 12.93 -24.30 9.70
C GLY A 125 12.34 -22.99 9.17
N ASN A 126 11.23 -23.02 8.41
CA ASN A 126 10.55 -21.85 7.86
C ASN A 126 11.52 -20.92 7.07
N THR A 127 12.34 -21.52 6.22
CA THR A 127 13.29 -20.82 5.34
C THR A 127 12.99 -21.14 3.86
N ILE A 128 13.72 -20.51 2.95
CA ILE A 128 13.68 -20.76 1.51
C ILE A 128 14.55 -21.95 1.12
N SER A 129 14.25 -22.63 0.01
CA SER A 129 14.93 -23.86 -0.43
C SER A 129 16.39 -23.63 -0.89
N HIS A 130 16.66 -22.55 -1.57
CA HIS A 130 17.99 -22.17 -2.08
C HIS A 130 18.12 -20.66 -2.25
N GLU A 131 19.32 -20.20 -2.51
CA GLU A 131 19.55 -18.78 -2.81
C GLU A 131 18.96 -18.40 -4.17
N VAL A 132 18.45 -17.17 -4.24
CA VAL A 132 17.82 -16.66 -5.46
C VAL A 132 18.03 -15.16 -5.60
N VAL A 133 18.08 -14.71 -6.85
CA VAL A 133 18.11 -13.29 -7.20
C VAL A 133 16.83 -12.95 -7.96
N GLY A 134 15.95 -12.22 -7.30
CA GLY A 134 14.76 -11.65 -7.95
C GLY A 134 15.11 -10.32 -8.63
N LYS A 135 14.64 -10.10 -9.85
CA LYS A 135 14.93 -8.90 -10.64
C LYS A 135 13.65 -8.27 -11.14
N PHE A 136 13.47 -6.97 -10.92
CA PHE A 136 12.37 -6.23 -11.51
C PHE A 136 12.80 -4.81 -11.88
N GLY A 137 12.82 -4.51 -13.16
CA GLY A 137 13.39 -3.26 -13.67
C GLY A 137 14.85 -3.11 -13.22
N ALA A 138 15.20 -1.97 -12.65
CA ALA A 138 16.54 -1.70 -12.12
C ALA A 138 16.74 -2.16 -10.66
N CYS A 139 15.82 -2.97 -10.10
CA CYS A 139 15.92 -3.49 -8.75
C CYS A 139 16.31 -4.97 -8.78
N ASN A 140 17.36 -5.33 -8.04
CA ASN A 140 17.79 -6.71 -7.82
C ASN A 140 17.72 -7.01 -6.33
N VAL A 141 17.04 -8.08 -5.94
CA VAL A 141 16.95 -8.52 -4.55
C VAL A 141 17.57 -9.90 -4.44
N TYR A 142 18.64 -9.99 -3.66
CA TYR A 142 19.30 -11.24 -3.31
C TYR A 142 18.67 -11.80 -2.05
N LEU A 143 18.24 -13.05 -2.09
CA LEU A 143 17.67 -13.79 -0.97
C LEU A 143 18.53 -15.04 -0.74
N LYS A 144 18.98 -15.24 0.50
CA LYS A 144 19.80 -16.37 0.91
C LYS A 144 19.16 -17.05 2.13
N PRO A 145 18.99 -18.39 2.12
CA PRO A 145 18.54 -19.11 3.31
C PRO A 145 19.54 -18.93 4.45
N ALA A 146 19.03 -18.88 5.66
CA ALA A 146 19.83 -18.74 6.86
C ALA A 146 19.52 -19.88 7.86
N PRO A 147 20.45 -20.23 8.76
CA PRO A 147 20.21 -21.22 9.81
C PRO A 147 19.11 -20.77 10.77
N GLU A 148 18.51 -21.72 11.46
CA GLU A 148 17.49 -21.47 12.47
C GLU A 148 18.02 -20.52 13.56
N GLY A 149 17.17 -19.58 13.99
CA GLY A 149 17.52 -18.57 14.99
C GLY A 149 18.11 -17.26 14.42
N THR A 150 18.44 -17.19 13.12
CA THR A 150 18.96 -15.95 12.50
C THR A 150 17.90 -14.86 12.40
N GLY A 151 16.64 -15.24 12.20
CA GLY A 151 15.55 -14.29 11.94
C GLY A 151 15.56 -13.73 10.52
N VAL A 152 14.72 -12.73 10.26
CA VAL A 152 14.61 -12.06 8.96
C VAL A 152 15.53 -10.84 8.93
N ILE A 153 16.64 -10.95 8.20
CA ILE A 153 17.56 -9.85 7.96
C ILE A 153 17.27 -9.26 6.58
N ALA A 154 16.44 -8.21 6.56
CA ALA A 154 15.92 -7.66 5.32
C ALA A 154 15.63 -6.16 5.41
N GLY A 155 15.65 -5.47 4.28
CA GLY A 155 15.13 -4.10 4.16
C GLY A 155 13.62 -4.05 4.37
N GLY A 156 13.06 -2.89 4.80
CA GLY A 156 11.65 -2.75 5.18
C GLY A 156 10.63 -3.42 4.24
N PRO A 157 10.61 -3.09 2.93
CA PRO A 157 9.68 -3.72 1.98
C PRO A 157 9.87 -5.23 1.83
N VAL A 158 11.11 -5.72 1.83
CA VAL A 158 11.43 -7.16 1.74
C VAL A 158 10.98 -7.87 3.00
N ARG A 159 11.30 -7.30 4.18
CA ARG A 159 10.91 -7.84 5.48
C ARG A 159 9.40 -8.00 5.60
N ALA A 160 8.62 -6.99 5.17
CA ALA A 160 7.17 -7.06 5.20
C ALA A 160 6.61 -8.25 4.40
N VAL A 161 7.16 -8.53 3.21
CA VAL A 161 6.75 -9.67 2.39
C VAL A 161 7.14 -10.99 3.05
N LEU A 162 8.38 -11.14 3.50
CA LEU A 162 8.91 -12.39 4.06
C LEU A 162 8.22 -12.78 5.37
N GLU A 163 8.04 -11.83 6.30
CA GLU A 163 7.35 -12.07 7.57
C GLU A 163 5.89 -12.49 7.37
N LEU A 164 5.16 -11.80 6.46
CA LEU A 164 3.77 -12.14 6.15
C LEU A 164 3.63 -13.44 5.34
N ALA A 165 4.64 -13.80 4.54
CA ALA A 165 4.71 -15.11 3.90
C ALA A 165 5.04 -16.25 4.87
N GLY A 166 5.51 -15.95 6.09
CA GLY A 166 5.87 -16.95 7.10
C GLY A 166 7.32 -17.40 7.05
N VAL A 167 8.18 -16.72 6.30
CA VAL A 167 9.63 -16.98 6.31
C VAL A 167 10.22 -16.41 7.59
N GLN A 168 10.97 -17.22 8.35
CA GLN A 168 11.55 -16.83 9.62
C GLN A 168 13.09 -16.64 9.56
N ASN A 169 13.77 -17.40 8.71
CA ASN A 169 15.24 -17.42 8.67
C ASN A 169 15.73 -17.14 7.25
N VAL A 170 16.07 -15.88 6.98
CA VAL A 170 16.52 -15.44 5.65
C VAL A 170 17.40 -14.19 5.79
N CYS A 171 18.48 -14.15 4.99
CA CYS A 171 19.27 -12.95 4.76
C CYS A 171 18.94 -12.38 3.35
N SER A 172 18.77 -11.07 3.27
CA SER A 172 18.52 -10.41 1.99
C SER A 172 19.34 -9.14 1.80
N LYS A 173 19.58 -8.81 0.53
CA LYS A 173 20.22 -7.55 0.14
C LYS A 173 19.56 -7.01 -1.11
N VAL A 174 19.23 -5.71 -1.09
CA VAL A 174 18.66 -4.99 -2.24
C VAL A 174 19.78 -4.21 -2.93
N TYR A 175 19.88 -4.38 -4.24
CA TYR A 175 20.80 -3.67 -5.12
C TYR A 175 20.04 -2.86 -6.16
N GLY A 176 20.60 -1.73 -6.57
CA GLY A 176 20.01 -0.85 -7.58
C GLY A 176 18.87 0.01 -7.04
N SER A 177 17.72 0.00 -7.69
CA SER A 177 16.59 0.87 -7.34
C SER A 177 15.99 0.53 -5.98
N ARG A 178 15.77 1.57 -5.15
CA ARG A 178 15.17 1.43 -3.82
C ARG A 178 13.67 1.75 -3.78
N ALA A 179 13.01 1.85 -4.95
CA ALA A 179 11.57 2.09 -5.01
C ALA A 179 10.80 0.91 -4.39
N PRO A 180 9.96 1.11 -3.34
CA PRO A 180 9.33 0.04 -2.59
C PRO A 180 8.50 -0.92 -3.45
N ILE A 181 7.81 -0.42 -4.46
CA ILE A 181 7.01 -1.25 -5.37
C ILE A 181 7.88 -2.17 -6.22
N ASN A 182 9.03 -1.69 -6.69
CA ASN A 182 9.94 -2.50 -7.50
C ASN A 182 10.62 -3.57 -6.65
N ILE A 183 10.96 -3.23 -5.39
CA ILE A 183 11.50 -4.19 -4.43
C ILE A 183 10.50 -5.32 -4.19
N VAL A 184 9.23 -5.01 -3.87
CA VAL A 184 8.21 -6.04 -3.62
C VAL A 184 7.98 -6.93 -4.85
N ARG A 185 7.97 -6.36 -6.06
CA ARG A 185 7.86 -7.14 -7.31
C ARG A 185 9.08 -8.03 -7.56
N ALA A 186 10.29 -7.50 -7.30
CA ALA A 186 11.51 -8.29 -7.43
C ALA A 186 11.55 -9.45 -6.42
N VAL A 187 11.14 -9.21 -5.16
CA VAL A 187 10.99 -10.29 -4.16
C VAL A 187 10.00 -11.34 -4.64
N ASN A 188 8.82 -10.94 -5.15
CA ASN A 188 7.82 -11.87 -5.65
C ASN A 188 8.39 -12.75 -6.77
N GLN A 189 9.05 -12.15 -7.76
CA GLN A 189 9.67 -12.89 -8.86
C GLN A 189 10.74 -13.88 -8.34
N GLY A 190 11.55 -13.46 -7.36
CA GLY A 190 12.52 -14.36 -6.72
C GLY A 190 11.85 -15.54 -6.02
N LEU A 191 10.80 -15.29 -5.24
CA LEU A 191 10.06 -16.33 -4.52
C LEU A 191 9.29 -17.28 -5.46
N GLU A 192 8.76 -16.79 -6.58
CA GLU A 192 8.12 -17.62 -7.63
C GLU A 192 9.12 -18.51 -8.38
N SER A 193 10.37 -18.08 -8.49
CA SER A 193 11.42 -18.88 -9.16
C SER A 193 11.98 -20.01 -8.31
N LEU A 194 11.63 -20.05 -7.01
CA LEU A 194 12.05 -21.11 -6.10
C LEU A 194 11.46 -22.46 -6.50
N LYS A 195 12.31 -23.47 -6.65
CA LYS A 195 11.93 -24.85 -6.94
C LYS A 195 12.01 -25.71 -5.70
N SER A 196 11.00 -26.57 -5.52
CA SER A 196 11.02 -27.57 -4.46
C SER A 196 11.94 -28.75 -4.85
N TYR A 197 12.48 -29.44 -3.85
CA TYR A 197 13.28 -30.65 -4.09
C TYR A 197 12.52 -31.71 -4.92
N LYS A 198 11.20 -31.87 -4.68
CA LYS A 198 10.35 -32.80 -5.43
C LYS A 198 10.25 -32.45 -6.89
N GLU A 199 10.06 -31.17 -7.22
CA GLU A 199 10.03 -30.67 -8.60
C GLU A 199 11.36 -30.87 -9.30
N THR A 200 12.48 -30.54 -8.65
CA THR A 200 13.81 -30.73 -9.21
C THR A 200 14.09 -32.22 -9.48
N ARG A 201 13.70 -33.12 -8.57
CA ARG A 201 13.83 -34.57 -8.77
C ARG A 201 12.98 -35.07 -9.94
N ALA A 202 11.73 -34.58 -10.03
CA ALA A 202 10.82 -34.96 -11.12
C ALA A 202 11.31 -34.47 -12.50
N LEU A 203 11.96 -33.32 -12.56
CA LEU A 203 12.58 -32.83 -13.79
C LEU A 203 13.76 -33.69 -14.23
N ARG A 204 14.63 -34.12 -13.29
CA ARG A 204 15.79 -34.98 -13.57
C ARG A 204 15.40 -36.42 -13.93
N SER A 205 14.24 -36.90 -13.48
CA SER A 205 13.77 -38.26 -13.81
C SER A 205 13.04 -38.35 -15.16
N LYS A 206 12.84 -37.21 -15.85
CA LYS A 206 12.26 -37.14 -17.20
C LYS A 206 13.28 -37.04 -18.32
N GLU A 207 14.55 -36.86 -17.99
CA GLU A 207 15.70 -37.01 -18.88
C GLU A 207 16.19 -38.47 -18.88
#